data_e39f8b06f170bff3e871d28096da768b
#
_entry.id   e39f8b06f170bff3e871d28096da768b
#
_cell.length_a   1.000
_cell.length_b   1.000
_cell.length_c   1.000
_cell.angle_alpha   90.00
_cell.angle_beta   90.00
_cell.angle_gamma   90.00
#
_symmetry.space_group_name_H-M   'P 1'
#
loop_
_entity.id
_entity.type
_entity.pdbx_description
1 polymer ?
#
loop_
_entity_poly.entity_id
_entity_poly.type
_entity_poly.pdbx_seq_one_letter_code
_entity_poly.pdbx_strand_id
1 'polypeptide(L)'
;VHGSRGLGDVYKRQVHSFASEKDKSFQEQSMLSVLYVQTSTEFAANNIQTFNNASKALDMALQDKTWTAALEQKNNFSSKKPAIIVDVDETVLDNSSFQSRTILSGLSYPNGWAKWVNESNASAVEGVYEFLHYVNDSDVKIFYVTNRLESFREPTIKNLKRLGLPFDDNKNTLLMRVDENVRDKTERRRSIADDYRIVLLVGDQLTDFISTKEAYVFHSDRKKLAKKYSDMWGSKWFMITNPTYGRWELSIYDKMPKSEDEAIQKRKETLNP
;
A
#
# COMPACT_ATOMS: atom_id res chain seq x y z
N VAL A 1 21.86 36.67 22.78
CA VAL A 1 22.11 35.28 22.38
C VAL A 1 20.76 34.62 22.07
N HIS A 2 20.45 34.41 20.80
CA HIS A 2 19.30 33.65 20.41
C HIS A 2 19.67 32.16 20.44
N GLY A 3 19.14 31.43 21.44
CA GLY A 3 19.29 30.00 21.56
C GLY A 3 18.41 29.30 20.51
N SER A 4 19.03 28.55 19.64
CA SER A 4 18.38 27.60 18.72
C SER A 4 17.68 26.51 19.53
N ARG A 5 16.35 26.46 19.47
CA ARG A 5 15.58 25.31 20.00
C ARG A 5 15.76 24.14 19.05
N GLY A 6 16.49 23.14 19.51
CA GLY A 6 16.82 21.97 18.74
C GLY A 6 15.61 21.09 18.47
N LEU A 7 15.64 20.41 17.34
CA LEU A 7 14.72 19.36 16.85
C LEU A 7 14.55 18.16 17.80
N GLY A 8 15.20 18.17 18.97
CA GLY A 8 15.12 17.10 19.98
C GLY A 8 13.88 17.09 20.86
N ASP A 9 13.09 18.16 20.89
CA ASP A 9 11.96 18.29 21.83
C ASP A 9 10.62 17.75 21.29
N VAL A 10 10.53 17.48 20.01
CA VAL A 10 9.31 16.93 19.39
C VAL A 10 9.13 15.44 19.71
N TYR A 11 10.22 14.72 20.00
CA TYR A 11 10.18 13.28 20.32
C TYR A 11 9.94 12.97 21.81
N LYS A 12 10.01 13.94 22.72
CA LYS A 12 9.91 13.72 24.18
C LYS A 12 8.53 13.91 24.78
N ARG A 13 7.50 14.26 23.98
CA ARG A 13 6.11 14.25 24.46
C ARG A 13 5.33 13.07 23.89
N GLN A 14 5.78 11.87 24.15
CA GLN A 14 4.87 10.73 24.23
C GLN A 14 4.10 10.82 25.55
N VAL A 15 3.28 11.85 25.67
CA VAL A 15 2.22 11.88 26.68
C VAL A 15 1.27 10.77 26.28
N HIS A 16 1.09 9.77 27.11
CA HIS A 16 -0.04 8.84 27.03
C HIS A 16 -1.30 9.65 27.35
N SER A 17 -1.74 10.46 26.40
CA SER A 17 -3.07 11.05 26.49
C SER A 17 -4.04 9.91 26.19
N PHE A 18 -4.79 9.48 27.18
CA PHE A 18 -5.96 8.66 26.93
C PHE A 18 -6.88 9.47 26.01
N ALA A 19 -7.25 8.88 24.87
CA ALA A 19 -8.18 9.50 23.97
C ALA A 19 -9.52 9.72 24.70
N SER A 20 -10.19 10.82 24.40
CA SER A 20 -11.55 11.06 24.91
C SER A 20 -12.53 10.04 24.31
N GLU A 21 -13.70 9.87 24.92
CA GLU A 21 -14.74 9.02 24.33
C GLU A 21 -15.15 9.49 22.92
N LYS A 22 -15.09 10.80 22.67
CA LYS A 22 -15.35 11.38 21.35
C LYS A 22 -14.30 10.93 20.33
N ASP A 23 -13.02 10.92 20.68
CA ASP A 23 -11.94 10.46 19.80
C ASP A 23 -12.10 8.98 19.47
N LYS A 24 -12.49 8.16 20.45
CA LYS A 24 -12.81 6.74 20.22
C LYS A 24 -13.96 6.57 19.24
N SER A 25 -15.05 7.33 19.42
CA SER A 25 -16.21 7.28 18.53
C SER A 25 -15.86 7.59 17.07
N PHE A 26 -14.92 8.49 16.82
CA PHE A 26 -14.45 8.76 15.47
C PHE A 26 -13.69 7.57 14.88
N GLN A 27 -12.78 6.95 15.62
CA GLN A 27 -12.03 5.78 15.17
C GLN A 27 -12.95 4.56 14.97
N GLU A 28 -14.01 4.43 15.72
CA GLU A 28 -15.01 3.36 15.60
C GLU A 28 -15.74 3.34 14.25
N GLN A 29 -15.75 4.44 13.48
CA GLN A 29 -16.34 4.48 12.14
C GLN A 29 -15.67 3.49 11.17
N SER A 30 -14.40 3.11 11.40
CA SER A 30 -13.68 2.13 10.58
C SER A 30 -13.84 0.68 11.08
N MET A 31 -14.56 0.46 12.21
CA MET A 31 -14.65 -0.85 12.84
C MET A 31 -15.19 -1.94 11.91
N LEU A 32 -16.27 -1.68 11.19
CA LEU A 32 -16.82 -2.67 10.25
C LEU A 32 -15.88 -2.97 9.10
N SER A 33 -15.13 -1.98 8.62
CA SER A 33 -14.11 -2.20 7.58
C SER A 33 -12.97 -3.07 8.08
N VAL A 34 -12.51 -2.85 9.31
CA VAL A 34 -11.46 -3.68 9.92
C VAL A 34 -11.97 -5.10 10.19
N LEU A 35 -13.20 -5.25 10.72
CA LEU A 35 -13.82 -6.56 10.92
C LEU A 35 -14.01 -7.30 9.60
N TYR A 36 -14.38 -6.61 8.52
CA TYR A 36 -14.48 -7.20 7.18
C TYR A 36 -13.13 -7.78 6.72
N VAL A 37 -12.05 -7.03 6.90
CA VAL A 37 -10.68 -7.53 6.59
C VAL A 37 -10.33 -8.75 7.43
N GLN A 38 -10.61 -8.72 8.74
CA GLN A 38 -10.15 -9.75 9.68
C GLN A 38 -11.00 -11.02 9.70
N THR A 39 -12.26 -10.94 9.27
CA THR A 39 -13.21 -12.04 9.52
C THR A 39 -14.00 -12.50 8.31
N SER A 40 -14.02 -11.72 7.19
CA SER A 40 -14.87 -12.10 6.07
C SER A 40 -14.18 -13.08 5.12
N THR A 41 -14.90 -14.12 4.77
CA THR A 41 -14.50 -15.06 3.69
C THR A 41 -14.43 -14.36 2.34
N GLU A 42 -15.28 -13.36 2.12
CA GLU A 42 -15.33 -12.57 0.90
C GLU A 42 -14.04 -11.78 0.66
N PHE A 43 -13.46 -11.20 1.71
CA PHE A 43 -12.18 -10.51 1.63
C PHE A 43 -11.06 -11.50 1.27
N ALA A 44 -10.96 -12.61 1.99
CA ALA A 44 -9.97 -13.65 1.74
C ALA A 44 -10.11 -14.22 0.32
N ALA A 45 -11.34 -14.55 -0.10
CA ALA A 45 -11.60 -15.09 -1.44
C ALA A 45 -11.23 -14.10 -2.55
N ASN A 46 -11.52 -12.80 -2.38
CA ASN A 46 -11.14 -11.76 -3.33
C ASN A 46 -9.63 -11.64 -3.49
N ASN A 47 -8.87 -11.73 -2.41
CA ASN A 47 -7.42 -11.67 -2.45
C ASN A 47 -6.84 -12.93 -3.15
N ILE A 48 -7.28 -14.12 -2.74
CA ILE A 48 -6.86 -15.39 -3.35
C ILE A 48 -7.15 -15.39 -4.86
N GLN A 49 -8.36 -15.00 -5.29
CA GLN A 49 -8.67 -14.95 -6.73
C GLN A 49 -7.83 -13.92 -7.48
N THR A 50 -7.51 -12.78 -6.84
CA THR A 50 -6.67 -11.74 -7.44
C THR A 50 -5.26 -12.26 -7.67
N PHE A 51 -4.65 -12.91 -6.68
CA PHE A 51 -3.32 -13.52 -6.81
C PHE A 51 -3.29 -14.70 -7.79
N ASN A 52 -4.33 -15.55 -7.79
CA ASN A 52 -4.46 -16.63 -8.78
C ASN A 52 -4.55 -16.08 -10.22
N ASN A 53 -5.25 -14.98 -10.43
CA ASN A 53 -5.33 -14.34 -11.73
C ASN A 53 -4.01 -13.66 -12.11
N ALA A 54 -3.28 -13.07 -11.13
CA ALA A 54 -1.96 -12.52 -11.32
C ALA A 54 -0.95 -13.60 -11.76
N SER A 55 -1.02 -14.81 -11.21
CA SER A 55 -0.19 -15.95 -11.63
C SER A 55 -0.44 -16.32 -13.10
N LYS A 56 -1.71 -16.44 -13.51
CA LYS A 56 -2.08 -16.72 -14.91
C LYS A 56 -1.62 -15.61 -15.87
N ALA A 57 -1.73 -14.36 -15.44
CA ALA A 57 -1.26 -13.21 -16.22
C ALA A 57 0.27 -13.21 -16.35
N LEU A 58 0.99 -13.66 -15.33
CA LEU A 58 2.44 -13.83 -15.38
C LEU A 58 2.84 -14.80 -16.49
N ASP A 59 2.17 -15.95 -16.61
CA ASP A 59 2.45 -16.93 -17.67
C ASP A 59 2.30 -16.32 -19.08
N MET A 60 1.24 -15.54 -19.29
CA MET A 60 1.03 -14.82 -20.56
C MET A 60 2.12 -13.77 -20.79
N ALA A 61 2.48 -13.00 -19.75
CA ALA A 61 3.48 -11.96 -19.83
C ALA A 61 4.89 -12.48 -20.13
N LEU A 62 5.21 -13.69 -19.67
CA LEU A 62 6.51 -14.32 -19.94
C LEU A 62 6.63 -14.78 -21.40
N GLN A 63 5.52 -15.15 -22.03
CA GLN A 63 5.48 -15.54 -23.45
C GLN A 63 5.52 -14.34 -24.40
N ASP A 64 5.04 -13.17 -23.98
CA ASP A 64 5.01 -11.93 -24.77
C ASP A 64 6.09 -10.94 -24.33
N LYS A 65 7.18 -10.84 -25.08
CA LYS A 65 8.27 -9.90 -24.81
C LYS A 65 7.90 -8.43 -25.00
N THR A 66 6.75 -8.13 -25.61
CA THR A 66 6.21 -6.76 -25.76
C THR A 66 5.34 -6.35 -24.59
N TRP A 67 5.06 -7.30 -23.68
CA TRP A 67 4.26 -7.05 -22.49
C TRP A 67 5.00 -6.21 -21.45
N THR A 68 4.36 -5.12 -21.02
CA THR A 68 4.78 -4.37 -19.83
C THR A 68 3.58 -3.84 -19.06
N ALA A 69 3.71 -3.80 -17.74
CA ALA A 69 2.72 -3.27 -16.81
C ALA A 69 3.04 -1.83 -16.35
N ALA A 70 4.28 -1.38 -16.47
CA ALA A 70 4.68 -0.07 -15.99
C ALA A 70 4.52 1.00 -17.07
N LEU A 71 3.81 2.08 -16.75
CA LEU A 71 3.69 3.25 -17.62
C LEU A 71 5.03 3.97 -17.80
N GLU A 72 5.96 3.78 -16.89
CA GLU A 72 7.30 4.32 -16.89
C GLU A 72 8.26 3.56 -17.81
N GLN A 73 7.85 2.42 -18.35
CA GLN A 73 8.71 1.58 -19.19
C GLN A 73 9.05 2.30 -20.49
N LYS A 74 10.36 2.47 -20.74
CA LYS A 74 10.88 3.04 -21.99
C LYS A 74 11.01 1.96 -23.07
N ASN A 75 11.29 2.38 -24.31
CA ASN A 75 11.59 1.47 -25.42
C ASN A 75 12.78 0.53 -25.09
N ASN A 76 12.89 -0.58 -25.83
CA ASN A 76 13.96 -1.58 -25.70
C ASN A 76 13.95 -2.41 -24.39
N PHE A 77 12.78 -2.64 -23.83
CA PHE A 77 12.64 -3.49 -22.63
C PHE A 77 12.49 -5.00 -22.93
N SER A 78 12.23 -5.38 -24.18
CA SER A 78 11.93 -6.78 -24.56
C SER A 78 13.04 -7.77 -24.22
N SER A 79 14.30 -7.31 -24.18
CA SER A 79 15.47 -8.12 -23.82
C SER A 79 15.80 -8.09 -22.32
N LYS A 80 15.13 -7.22 -21.53
CA LYS A 80 15.37 -7.12 -20.09
C LYS A 80 14.76 -8.30 -19.35
N LYS A 81 15.38 -8.66 -18.23
CA LYS A 81 14.82 -9.68 -17.33
C LYS A 81 13.44 -9.25 -16.80
N PRO A 82 12.48 -10.19 -16.69
CA PRO A 82 11.18 -9.86 -16.15
C PRO A 82 11.24 -9.58 -14.66
N ALA A 83 10.41 -8.65 -14.21
CA ALA A 83 10.20 -8.36 -12.81
C ALA A 83 8.75 -7.97 -12.54
N ILE A 84 8.31 -8.19 -11.30
CA ILE A 84 7.07 -7.64 -10.78
C ILE A 84 7.37 -6.57 -9.73
N ILE A 85 6.44 -5.65 -9.56
CA ILE A 85 6.44 -4.70 -8.45
C ILE A 85 5.21 -4.98 -7.60
N VAL A 86 5.43 -5.14 -6.29
CA VAL A 86 4.37 -5.30 -5.30
C VAL A 86 4.50 -4.23 -4.24
N ASP A 87 3.38 -3.65 -3.80
CA ASP A 87 3.34 -2.85 -2.59
C ASP A 87 3.47 -3.74 -1.35
N VAL A 88 3.63 -3.16 -0.17
CA VAL A 88 3.83 -3.90 1.09
C VAL A 88 2.60 -3.85 1.98
N ASP A 89 2.16 -2.64 2.37
CA ASP A 89 1.09 -2.46 3.36
C ASP A 89 -0.29 -2.70 2.72
N GLU A 90 -1.09 -3.59 3.29
CA GLU A 90 -2.38 -4.06 2.78
C GLU A 90 -2.34 -4.76 1.40
N THR A 91 -1.12 -5.05 0.95
CA THR A 91 -0.89 -5.83 -0.30
C THR A 91 -0.17 -7.14 -0.01
N VAL A 92 0.94 -7.08 0.72
CA VAL A 92 1.73 -8.24 1.16
C VAL A 92 1.54 -8.46 2.64
N LEU A 93 1.55 -7.41 3.44
CA LEU A 93 1.40 -7.42 4.89
C LEU A 93 0.05 -6.85 5.28
N ASP A 94 -0.71 -7.61 6.06
CA ASP A 94 -1.97 -7.19 6.67
C ASP A 94 -1.70 -6.39 7.95
N ASN A 95 -2.03 -5.11 7.97
CA ASN A 95 -1.94 -4.24 9.13
C ASN A 95 -3.29 -4.04 9.85
N SER A 96 -4.28 -4.88 9.62
CA SER A 96 -5.59 -4.77 10.28
C SER A 96 -5.50 -4.81 11.80
N SER A 97 -4.51 -5.54 12.35
CA SER A 97 -4.20 -5.54 13.79
C SER A 97 -3.75 -4.16 14.29
N PHE A 98 -3.01 -3.39 13.49
CA PHE A 98 -2.71 -1.99 13.83
C PHE A 98 -3.98 -1.13 13.80
N GLN A 99 -4.81 -1.30 12.78
CA GLN A 99 -6.10 -0.58 12.68
C GLN A 99 -7.01 -0.90 13.87
N SER A 100 -7.05 -2.16 14.33
CA SER A 100 -7.78 -2.52 15.57
C SER A 100 -7.25 -1.78 16.79
N ARG A 101 -5.92 -1.64 16.91
CA ARG A 101 -5.31 -0.88 18.00
C ARG A 101 -5.69 0.60 17.96
N THR A 102 -5.81 1.23 16.79
CA THR A 102 -6.27 2.62 16.67
C THR A 102 -7.71 2.77 17.14
N ILE A 103 -8.61 1.84 16.76
CA ILE A 103 -10.00 1.83 17.19
C ILE A 103 -10.10 1.70 18.72
N LEU A 104 -9.43 0.70 19.29
CA LEU A 104 -9.50 0.40 20.72
C LEU A 104 -8.88 1.49 21.60
N SER A 105 -7.84 2.17 21.10
CA SER A 105 -7.18 3.25 21.83
C SER A 105 -7.77 4.63 21.58
N GLY A 106 -8.53 4.83 20.50
CA GLY A 106 -8.96 6.14 20.02
C GLY A 106 -7.86 6.99 19.39
N LEU A 107 -6.65 6.43 19.22
CA LEU A 107 -5.51 7.16 18.64
C LEU A 107 -5.40 6.87 17.15
N SER A 108 -5.28 7.91 16.33
CA SER A 108 -5.11 7.79 14.89
C SER A 108 -3.62 7.68 14.49
N TYR A 109 -3.37 7.14 13.29
CA TYR A 109 -2.06 7.22 12.65
C TYR A 109 -1.53 8.68 12.67
N PRO A 110 -0.23 8.91 12.96
CA PRO A 110 0.85 7.92 13.06
C PRO A 110 1.10 7.35 14.47
N ASN A 111 0.23 7.63 15.45
CA ASN A 111 0.42 7.13 16.82
C ASN A 111 0.46 5.60 16.84
N GLY A 112 1.47 5.02 17.49
CA GLY A 112 1.64 3.57 17.59
C GLY A 112 2.21 2.88 16.35
N TRP A 113 2.27 3.54 15.19
CA TRP A 113 2.75 2.95 13.94
C TRP A 113 4.18 2.43 14.03
N ALA A 114 5.11 3.26 14.53
CA ALA A 114 6.51 2.84 14.70
C ALA A 114 6.64 1.61 15.61
N LYS A 115 5.86 1.55 16.69
CA LYS A 115 5.83 0.38 17.56
C LYS A 115 5.35 -0.86 16.80
N TRP A 116 4.23 -0.74 16.07
CA TRP A 116 3.66 -1.84 15.28
C TRP A 116 4.67 -2.39 14.26
N VAL A 117 5.28 -1.53 13.47
CA VAL A 117 6.26 -1.97 12.45
C VAL A 117 7.46 -2.66 13.09
N ASN A 118 7.97 -2.14 14.22
CA ASN A 118 9.10 -2.73 14.94
C ASN A 118 8.78 -4.10 15.59
N GLU A 119 7.52 -4.41 15.84
CA GLU A 119 7.10 -5.75 16.26
C GLU A 119 7.35 -6.81 15.19
N SER A 120 7.40 -6.42 13.91
CA SER A 120 7.62 -7.31 12.74
C SER A 120 6.65 -8.51 12.74
N ASN A 121 5.39 -8.28 13.11
CA ASN A 121 4.42 -9.35 13.38
C ASN A 121 3.14 -9.26 12.54
N ALA A 122 3.14 -8.45 11.47
CA ALA A 122 2.03 -8.41 10.53
C ALA A 122 1.88 -9.77 9.83
N SER A 123 0.64 -10.22 9.64
CA SER A 123 0.31 -11.41 8.87
C SER A 123 0.52 -11.17 7.37
N ALA A 124 0.56 -12.23 6.59
CA ALA A 124 0.48 -12.13 5.15
C ALA A 124 -0.99 -11.95 4.72
N VAL A 125 -1.21 -11.16 3.66
CA VAL A 125 -2.51 -11.11 2.96
C VAL A 125 -2.76 -12.48 2.31
N GLU A 126 -4.01 -12.97 2.36
CA GLU A 126 -4.37 -14.29 1.83
C GLU A 126 -4.03 -14.45 0.35
N GLY A 127 -3.34 -15.54 0.01
CA GLY A 127 -2.92 -15.88 -1.35
C GLY A 127 -1.60 -15.24 -1.79
N VAL A 128 -1.04 -14.28 -1.04
CA VAL A 128 0.22 -13.62 -1.42
C VAL A 128 1.42 -14.57 -1.32
N TYR A 129 1.42 -15.47 -0.34
CA TYR A 129 2.51 -16.43 -0.13
C TYR A 129 2.69 -17.31 -1.38
N GLU A 130 1.63 -17.96 -1.82
CA GLU A 130 1.63 -18.84 -2.97
C GLU A 130 2.01 -18.08 -4.25
N PHE A 131 1.47 -16.86 -4.42
CA PHE A 131 1.77 -16.02 -5.57
C PHE A 131 3.24 -15.63 -5.64
N LEU A 132 3.82 -15.12 -4.55
CA LEU A 132 5.22 -14.67 -4.56
C LEU A 132 6.20 -15.82 -4.73
N HIS A 133 5.91 -17.01 -4.17
CA HIS A 133 6.69 -18.21 -4.43
C HIS A 133 6.59 -18.64 -5.90
N TYR A 134 5.38 -18.63 -6.48
CA TYR A 134 5.20 -18.89 -7.90
C TYR A 134 6.01 -17.95 -8.80
N VAL A 135 6.01 -16.66 -8.49
CA VAL A 135 6.83 -15.64 -9.19
C VAL A 135 8.32 -15.96 -9.07
N ASN A 136 8.80 -16.27 -7.87
CA ASN A 136 10.19 -16.59 -7.60
C ASN A 136 10.64 -17.85 -8.36
N ASP A 137 9.83 -18.91 -8.35
CA ASP A 137 10.10 -20.17 -9.03
C ASP A 137 10.05 -20.03 -10.57
N SER A 138 9.40 -18.98 -11.08
CA SER A 138 9.38 -18.62 -12.51
C SER A 138 10.59 -17.77 -12.95
N ASP A 139 11.63 -17.62 -12.13
CA ASP A 139 12.82 -16.75 -12.37
C ASP A 139 12.45 -15.29 -12.67
N VAL A 140 11.40 -14.79 -12.05
CA VAL A 140 10.94 -13.40 -12.15
C VAL A 140 11.34 -12.64 -10.90
N LYS A 141 11.97 -11.47 -11.08
CA LYS A 141 12.43 -10.66 -9.95
C LYS A 141 11.25 -9.98 -9.24
N ILE A 142 11.25 -10.06 -7.92
CA ILE A 142 10.25 -9.40 -7.08
C ILE A 142 10.85 -8.11 -6.52
N PHE A 143 10.17 -6.97 -6.73
CA PHE A 143 10.48 -5.70 -6.09
C PHE A 143 9.34 -5.29 -5.18
N TYR A 144 9.67 -5.05 -3.91
CA TYR A 144 8.77 -4.47 -2.92
C TYR A 144 8.92 -2.96 -2.94
N VAL A 145 7.86 -2.21 -3.28
CA VAL A 145 7.89 -0.74 -3.36
C VAL A 145 6.88 -0.16 -2.38
N THR A 146 7.34 0.33 -1.24
CA THR A 146 6.47 0.75 -0.13
C THR A 146 6.66 2.21 0.26
N ASN A 147 5.63 2.82 0.82
CA ASN A 147 5.69 4.13 1.46
C ASN A 147 6.09 4.09 2.95
N ARG A 148 6.51 2.93 3.47
CA ARG A 148 7.25 2.89 4.73
C ARG A 148 8.53 3.69 4.61
N LEU A 149 8.89 4.41 5.67
CA LEU A 149 10.14 5.15 5.73
C LEU A 149 11.35 4.20 5.78
N GLU A 150 12.46 4.65 5.22
CA GLU A 150 13.74 3.91 5.21
C GLU A 150 14.17 3.47 6.63
N SER A 151 13.84 4.25 7.67
CA SER A 151 14.09 3.90 9.07
C SER A 151 13.40 2.61 9.53
N PHE A 152 12.41 2.12 8.77
CA PHE A 152 11.70 0.85 9.04
C PHE A 152 12.19 -0.31 8.16
N ARG A 153 13.33 -0.18 7.49
CA ARG A 153 13.87 -1.22 6.60
C ARG A 153 14.04 -2.55 7.31
N GLU A 154 14.81 -2.56 8.39
CA GLU A 154 15.13 -3.77 9.13
C GLU A 154 13.88 -4.52 9.67
N PRO A 155 12.95 -3.86 10.38
CA PRO A 155 11.75 -4.55 10.84
C PRO A 155 10.84 -5.01 9.67
N THR A 156 10.83 -4.31 8.54
CA THR A 156 10.09 -4.75 7.36
C THR A 156 10.69 -6.01 6.76
N ILE A 157 12.01 -6.07 6.56
CA ILE A 157 12.72 -7.27 6.10
C ILE A 157 12.50 -8.44 7.07
N LYS A 158 12.62 -8.19 8.36
CA LYS A 158 12.37 -9.20 9.40
C LYS A 158 10.95 -9.79 9.29
N ASN A 159 9.95 -8.95 9.03
CA ASN A 159 8.56 -9.41 8.87
C ASN A 159 8.40 -10.27 7.60
N LEU A 160 8.93 -9.83 6.45
CA LEU A 160 8.88 -10.61 5.21
C LEU A 160 9.54 -11.99 5.38
N LYS A 161 10.74 -12.03 5.98
CA LYS A 161 11.47 -13.26 6.24
C LYS A 161 10.75 -14.18 7.24
N ARG A 162 10.16 -13.63 8.30
CA ARG A 162 9.36 -14.40 9.27
C ARG A 162 8.19 -15.13 8.59
N LEU A 163 7.61 -14.51 7.58
CA LEU A 163 6.52 -15.11 6.79
C LEU A 163 7.02 -16.08 5.71
N GLY A 164 8.34 -16.26 5.57
CA GLY A 164 8.93 -17.10 4.52
C GLY A 164 8.75 -16.53 3.11
N LEU A 165 8.48 -15.24 2.96
CA LEU A 165 8.30 -14.62 1.65
C LEU A 165 9.63 -14.44 0.93
N PRO A 166 9.69 -14.63 -0.40
CA PRO A 166 10.91 -14.46 -1.19
C PRO A 166 11.51 -13.08 -1.01
N PHE A 167 12.76 -12.99 -0.57
CA PHE A 167 13.50 -11.75 -0.38
C PHE A 167 14.98 -11.95 -0.73
N ASP A 168 15.54 -11.05 -1.54
CA ASP A 168 16.95 -11.12 -1.94
C ASP A 168 17.78 -10.12 -1.13
N ASP A 169 18.55 -10.64 -0.16
CA ASP A 169 19.43 -9.85 0.70
C ASP A 169 20.58 -9.17 -0.06
N ASN A 170 20.97 -9.73 -1.21
CA ASN A 170 22.13 -9.25 -1.97
C ASN A 170 21.78 -8.17 -3.00
N LYS A 171 20.49 -7.84 -3.14
CA LYS A 171 20.01 -6.84 -4.09
C LYS A 171 19.04 -5.89 -3.44
N ASN A 172 19.06 -4.64 -3.84
CA ASN A 172 18.11 -3.65 -3.36
C ASN A 172 16.73 -3.89 -4.01
N THR A 173 16.00 -4.88 -3.50
CA THR A 173 14.66 -5.25 -3.96
C THR A 173 13.54 -4.67 -3.09
N LEU A 174 13.87 -4.00 -1.99
CA LEU A 174 12.94 -3.26 -1.15
C LEU A 174 13.20 -1.76 -1.32
N LEU A 175 12.36 -1.08 -2.09
CA LEU A 175 12.44 0.35 -2.33
C LEU A 175 11.49 1.09 -1.39
N MET A 176 12.06 1.74 -0.41
CA MET A 176 11.35 2.46 0.64
C MET A 176 11.33 3.96 0.38
N ARG A 177 10.58 4.69 1.17
CA ARG A 177 10.50 6.13 1.13
C ARG A 177 11.63 6.75 1.95
N VAL A 178 12.51 7.50 1.31
CA VAL A 178 13.62 8.21 1.97
C VAL A 178 13.16 9.54 2.55
N ASP A 179 12.35 10.29 1.78
CA ASP A 179 11.77 11.57 2.20
C ASP A 179 10.32 11.37 2.62
N GLU A 180 9.97 11.78 3.84
CA GLU A 180 8.61 11.65 4.38
C GLU A 180 7.56 12.46 3.63
N ASN A 181 7.97 13.45 2.82
CA ASN A 181 7.09 14.25 1.98
C ASN A 181 6.85 13.64 0.60
N VAL A 182 7.70 12.71 0.16
CA VAL A 182 7.63 12.09 -1.17
C VAL A 182 6.89 10.75 -1.09
N ARG A 183 5.59 10.78 -1.36
CA ARG A 183 4.74 9.56 -1.39
C ARG A 183 4.59 8.96 -2.78
N ASP A 184 4.97 9.69 -3.83
CA ASP A 184 4.90 9.21 -5.21
C ASP A 184 5.86 8.03 -5.42
N LYS A 185 5.35 6.95 -6.04
CA LYS A 185 6.13 5.76 -6.33
C LYS A 185 6.70 5.75 -7.77
N THR A 186 6.38 6.76 -8.58
CA THR A 186 6.74 6.82 -10.01
C THR A 186 8.24 6.68 -10.24
N GLU A 187 9.06 7.45 -9.52
CA GLU A 187 10.52 7.38 -9.70
C GLU A 187 11.11 6.03 -9.26
N ARG A 188 10.55 5.41 -8.20
CA ARG A 188 10.95 4.07 -7.77
C ARG A 188 10.57 3.00 -8.80
N ARG A 189 9.37 3.09 -9.42
CA ARG A 189 8.99 2.20 -10.54
C ARG A 189 9.87 2.45 -11.76
N ARG A 190 10.19 3.72 -12.07
CA ARG A 190 11.07 4.08 -13.19
C ARG A 190 12.46 3.49 -13.01
N SER A 191 13.07 3.61 -11.84
CA SER A 191 14.40 3.06 -11.59
C SER A 191 14.45 1.55 -11.78
N ILE A 192 13.39 0.82 -11.43
CA ILE A 192 13.28 -0.62 -11.71
C ILE A 192 13.11 -0.86 -13.22
N ALA A 193 12.25 -0.07 -13.89
CA ALA A 193 11.99 -0.20 -15.32
C ALA A 193 13.20 0.14 -16.21
N ASP A 194 14.18 0.90 -15.68
CA ASP A 194 15.43 1.16 -16.38
C ASP A 194 16.29 -0.11 -16.52
N ASP A 195 16.17 -1.08 -15.62
CA ASP A 195 16.96 -2.33 -15.62
C ASP A 195 16.13 -3.58 -15.95
N TYR A 196 14.84 -3.58 -15.67
CA TYR A 196 13.95 -4.73 -15.78
C TYR A 196 12.75 -4.44 -16.69
N ARG A 197 12.17 -5.49 -17.26
CA ARG A 197 10.86 -5.47 -17.90
C ARG A 197 9.80 -5.72 -16.83
N ILE A 198 9.02 -4.71 -16.48
CA ILE A 198 8.00 -4.84 -15.44
C ILE A 198 6.77 -5.52 -16.04
N VAL A 199 6.48 -6.73 -15.60
CA VAL A 199 5.40 -7.55 -16.19
C VAL A 199 4.09 -7.47 -15.42
N LEU A 200 4.13 -7.26 -14.10
CA LEU A 200 2.93 -7.07 -13.27
C LEU A 200 3.16 -5.96 -12.25
N LEU A 201 2.09 -5.25 -11.90
CA LEU A 201 2.00 -4.38 -10.73
C LEU A 201 0.89 -4.88 -9.81
N VAL A 202 1.18 -4.97 -8.50
CA VAL A 202 0.22 -5.37 -7.48
C VAL A 202 0.23 -4.35 -6.34
N GLY A 203 -0.93 -3.88 -5.92
CA GLY A 203 -1.05 -2.88 -4.85
C GLY A 203 -2.48 -2.70 -4.38
N ASP A 204 -2.68 -1.97 -3.28
CA ASP A 204 -3.99 -1.65 -2.72
C ASP A 204 -4.45 -0.22 -3.01
N GLN A 205 -3.53 0.63 -3.46
CA GLN A 205 -3.81 2.03 -3.77
C GLN A 205 -3.57 2.34 -5.25
N LEU A 206 -4.37 3.25 -5.80
CA LEU A 206 -4.21 3.70 -7.18
C LEU A 206 -2.79 4.24 -7.49
N THR A 207 -2.11 4.79 -6.46
CA THR A 207 -0.75 5.31 -6.57
C THR A 207 0.33 4.23 -6.69
N ASP A 208 -0.01 2.97 -6.56
CA ASP A 208 0.89 1.85 -6.84
C ASP A 208 1.05 1.64 -8.36
N PHE A 209 0.08 2.12 -9.14
CA PHE A 209 -0.01 1.92 -10.59
C PHE A 209 0.27 3.20 -11.38
N ILE A 210 -0.17 4.36 -10.87
CA ILE A 210 -0.03 5.66 -11.54
C ILE A 210 0.62 6.71 -10.61
N SER A 211 0.97 7.87 -11.15
CA SER A 211 1.56 8.96 -10.36
C SER A 211 0.57 9.57 -9.37
N THR A 212 1.09 10.15 -8.28
CA THR A 212 0.24 10.93 -7.35
C THR A 212 -0.40 12.13 -8.04
N LYS A 213 0.29 12.76 -9.01
CA LYS A 213 -0.26 13.87 -9.80
C LYS A 213 -1.56 13.47 -10.50
N GLU A 214 -1.65 12.26 -11.01
CA GLU A 214 -2.86 11.75 -11.67
C GLU A 214 -3.89 11.18 -10.68
N ALA A 215 -3.43 10.48 -9.65
CA ALA A 215 -4.29 9.80 -8.68
C ALA A 215 -4.96 10.74 -7.67
N TYR A 216 -4.36 11.92 -7.38
CA TYR A 216 -4.83 12.84 -6.36
C TYR A 216 -5.87 13.81 -6.89
N VAL A 217 -6.98 13.27 -7.34
CA VAL A 217 -8.15 14.00 -7.81
C VAL A 217 -9.35 13.70 -6.91
N PHE A 218 -10.42 14.46 -7.06
CA PHE A 218 -11.65 14.30 -6.30
C PHE A 218 -12.32 12.95 -6.61
N HIS A 219 -13.09 12.39 -5.67
CA HIS A 219 -13.62 11.02 -5.76
C HIS A 219 -14.39 10.74 -7.04
N SER A 220 -15.15 11.71 -7.56
CA SER A 220 -15.90 11.55 -8.81
C SER A 220 -15.00 11.34 -10.03
N ASP A 221 -13.85 12.02 -10.07
CA ASP A 221 -12.87 11.85 -11.15
C ASP A 221 -11.99 10.63 -10.92
N ARG A 222 -11.75 10.26 -9.67
CA ARG A 222 -11.04 9.01 -9.32
C ARG A 222 -11.73 7.77 -9.91
N LYS A 223 -13.05 7.69 -9.86
CA LYS A 223 -13.82 6.59 -10.48
C LYS A 223 -13.61 6.51 -12.00
N LYS A 224 -13.42 7.65 -12.68
CA LYS A 224 -13.13 7.68 -14.12
C LYS A 224 -11.77 7.05 -14.45
N LEU A 225 -10.79 7.12 -13.54
CA LEU A 225 -9.47 6.50 -13.72
C LEU A 225 -9.58 4.97 -13.80
N ALA A 226 -10.48 4.35 -13.05
CA ALA A 226 -10.70 2.91 -13.17
C ALA A 226 -11.13 2.52 -14.59
N LYS A 227 -12.02 3.32 -15.22
CA LYS A 227 -12.44 3.12 -16.61
C LYS A 227 -11.34 3.47 -17.61
N LYS A 228 -10.57 4.54 -17.38
CA LYS A 228 -9.45 4.94 -18.24
C LYS A 228 -8.42 3.82 -18.41
N TYR A 229 -8.18 3.06 -17.36
CA TYR A 229 -7.20 1.98 -17.32
C TYR A 229 -7.85 0.58 -17.34
N SER A 230 -9.06 0.46 -17.91
CA SER A 230 -9.81 -0.80 -17.95
C SER A 230 -9.01 -1.97 -18.51
N ASP A 231 -8.17 -1.74 -19.51
CA ASP A 231 -7.36 -2.78 -20.17
C ASP A 231 -6.16 -3.25 -19.33
N MET A 232 -5.86 -2.53 -18.26
CA MET A 232 -4.76 -2.87 -17.35
C MET A 232 -5.22 -3.76 -16.19
N TRP A 233 -6.45 -3.55 -15.69
CA TRP A 233 -6.97 -4.27 -14.55
C TRP A 233 -7.22 -5.76 -14.86
N GLY A 234 -6.72 -6.64 -13.99
CA GLY A 234 -6.86 -8.09 -14.14
C GLY A 234 -5.99 -8.71 -15.24
N SER A 235 -5.19 -7.88 -15.95
CA SER A 235 -4.20 -8.34 -16.93
C SER A 235 -2.78 -7.99 -16.50
N LYS A 236 -2.51 -6.74 -16.27
CA LYS A 236 -1.18 -6.17 -15.92
C LYS A 236 -1.15 -5.61 -14.50
N TRP A 237 -2.29 -5.13 -14.02
CA TRP A 237 -2.48 -4.50 -12.72
C TRP A 237 -3.47 -5.29 -11.88
N PHE A 238 -3.08 -5.58 -10.64
CA PHE A 238 -3.87 -6.37 -9.70
C PHE A 238 -4.08 -5.57 -8.41
N MET A 239 -5.33 -5.16 -8.19
CA MET A 239 -5.75 -4.34 -7.07
C MET A 239 -6.18 -5.25 -5.91
N ILE A 240 -5.52 -5.13 -4.77
CA ILE A 240 -5.97 -5.69 -3.49
C ILE A 240 -6.95 -4.71 -2.85
N THR A 241 -8.03 -5.21 -2.29
CA THR A 241 -9.04 -4.36 -1.67
C THR A 241 -8.58 -3.88 -0.30
N ASN A 242 -8.53 -2.57 -0.09
CA ASN A 242 -8.32 -1.96 1.22
C ASN A 242 -9.51 -1.05 1.59
N PRO A 243 -10.45 -1.53 2.44
CA PRO A 243 -11.59 -0.74 2.90
C PRO A 243 -11.29 0.08 4.16
N THR A 244 -10.09 -0.06 4.77
CA THR A 244 -9.80 0.49 6.10
C THR A 244 -9.28 1.92 6.05
N TYR A 245 -8.43 2.24 5.08
CA TYR A 245 -7.88 3.59 4.87
C TYR A 245 -7.36 3.75 3.44
N GLY A 246 -7.06 4.96 3.07
CA GLY A 246 -6.39 5.22 1.81
C GLY A 246 -6.77 6.54 1.16
N ARG A 247 -6.19 6.79 0.01
CA ARG A 247 -6.48 8.00 -0.75
C ARG A 247 -7.92 8.05 -1.26
N TRP A 248 -8.60 6.92 -1.33
CA TRP A 248 -10.01 6.85 -1.67
C TRP A 248 -10.87 7.65 -0.67
N GLU A 249 -10.59 7.52 0.63
CA GLU A 249 -11.25 8.27 1.67
C GLU A 249 -10.90 9.76 1.60
N LEU A 250 -9.60 10.09 1.53
CA LEU A 250 -9.16 11.48 1.45
C LEU A 250 -9.67 12.21 0.21
N SER A 251 -10.01 11.49 -0.86
CA SER A 251 -10.58 12.06 -2.08
C SER A 251 -12.02 12.51 -1.96
N ILE A 252 -12.70 12.19 -0.86
CA ILE A 252 -14.03 12.69 -0.53
C ILE A 252 -13.98 14.18 -0.18
N TYR A 253 -12.86 14.61 0.38
CA TYR A 253 -12.70 15.98 0.88
C TYR A 253 -12.13 16.91 -0.21
N ASP A 254 -12.85 17.98 -0.52
CA ASP A 254 -12.35 19.09 -1.35
C ASP A 254 -11.24 19.87 -0.64
N LYS A 255 -11.40 20.02 0.68
CA LYS A 255 -10.39 20.51 1.63
C LYS A 255 -10.34 19.60 2.83
N MET A 256 -9.13 19.39 3.35
CA MET A 256 -8.95 18.56 4.56
C MET A 256 -9.82 19.12 5.70
N PRO A 257 -10.63 18.25 6.35
CA PRO A 257 -11.46 18.65 7.47
C PRO A 257 -10.62 19.21 8.62
N LYS A 258 -11.12 20.24 9.27
CA LYS A 258 -10.45 20.87 10.43
C LYS A 258 -10.81 20.17 11.75
N SER A 259 -11.83 19.34 11.74
CA SER A 259 -12.29 18.56 12.88
C SER A 259 -12.90 17.23 12.46
N GLU A 260 -13.05 16.33 13.39
CA GLU A 260 -13.73 15.04 13.19
C GLU A 260 -15.21 15.23 12.83
N ASP A 261 -15.91 16.19 13.47
CA ASP A 261 -17.30 16.50 13.14
C ASP A 261 -17.45 16.96 11.70
N GLU A 262 -16.52 17.81 11.20
CA GLU A 262 -16.49 18.23 9.80
C GLU A 262 -16.23 17.06 8.86
N ALA A 263 -15.33 16.14 9.24
CA ALA A 263 -15.05 14.93 8.45
C ALA A 263 -16.30 14.04 8.35
N ILE A 264 -16.98 13.81 9.47
CA ILE A 264 -18.24 13.03 9.52
C ILE A 264 -19.31 13.69 8.65
N GLN A 265 -19.47 15.02 8.75
CA GLN A 265 -20.45 15.74 7.96
C GLN A 265 -20.17 15.60 6.44
N LYS A 266 -18.91 15.79 6.02
CA LYS A 266 -18.51 15.64 4.61
C LYS A 266 -18.72 14.20 4.10
N ARG A 267 -18.45 13.18 4.92
CA ARG A 267 -18.75 11.78 4.59
C ARG A 267 -20.25 11.58 4.34
N LYS A 268 -21.12 12.12 5.23
CA LYS A 268 -22.58 12.05 5.07
C LYS A 268 -23.06 12.75 3.79
N GLU A 269 -22.51 13.92 3.47
CA GLU A 269 -22.85 14.69 2.26
C GLU A 269 -22.42 13.98 0.96
N THR A 270 -21.43 13.10 1.04
CA THR A 270 -20.95 12.32 -0.12
C THR A 270 -21.81 11.09 -0.39
N LEU A 271 -22.60 10.64 0.58
CA LEU A 271 -23.53 9.53 0.36
C LEU A 271 -24.57 9.92 -0.69
N ASN A 272 -24.91 8.96 -1.53
CA ASN A 272 -25.96 9.09 -2.56
C ASN A 272 -27.11 8.18 -2.16
N PRO A 273 -28.17 8.71 -1.50
CA PRO A 273 -29.31 7.93 -1.00
C PRO A 273 -30.20 7.38 -2.13
#